data_bba7359c62a47e9d8672cb4855118526
#
_entry.id   bba7359c62a47e9d8672cb4855118526
#
_cell.length_a   1.000
_cell.length_b   1.000
_cell.length_c   1.000
_cell.angle_alpha   90.00
_cell.angle_beta   90.00
_cell.angle_gamma   90.00
#
_symmetry.space_group_name_H-M   'P 1'
#
loop_
_entity.id
_entity.type
_entity.pdbx_description
1 polymer ?
#
loop_
_entity_poly.entity_id
_entity_poly.type
_entity_poly.pdbx_seq_one_letter_code
_entity_poly.pdbx_strand_id
1 'polypeptide(L)'
;LLVKEDAPVYAACIGLYLFLEKRQYLWGGAVFLFSCLYFTSAVWFLDHFGDGAMINRFDSYISDESYGLLSMFKTILVDPAYVLAQILTPDKILFLLQMLLPLGFLPLMSLRLGKWVLLIPFVLINLMSNYKYQHSIFFQYTYGSGALLFYLAMVNFRDLKLPIFRQLRSLFLGSGLFCAVALVLTV
;
A
#
# COMPACT_ATOMS: atom_id res chain seq x y z
N LEU A 1 3.66 -12.92 -9.99
CA LEU A 1 4.87 -12.08 -10.06
C LEU A 1 5.19 -11.61 -11.48
N LEU A 2 5.06 -12.46 -12.49
CA LEU A 2 5.44 -12.16 -13.90
C LEU A 2 4.53 -11.12 -14.59
N VAL A 3 3.44 -10.66 -13.95
CA VAL A 3 2.42 -9.85 -14.61
C VAL A 3 2.65 -8.35 -14.42
N LYS A 4 3.30 -7.94 -13.32
CA LYS A 4 3.50 -6.53 -12.96
C LYS A 4 4.74 -6.35 -12.09
N GLU A 5 5.46 -5.27 -12.34
CA GLU A 5 6.70 -4.90 -11.63
C GLU A 5 6.49 -4.57 -10.15
N ASP A 6 5.28 -4.15 -9.75
CA ASP A 6 4.93 -3.84 -8.36
C ASP A 6 4.47 -5.09 -7.56
N ALA A 7 4.16 -6.20 -8.24
CA ALA A 7 3.73 -7.44 -7.57
C ALA A 7 4.73 -7.98 -6.53
N PRO A 8 6.06 -7.92 -6.74
CA PRO A 8 7.03 -8.33 -5.73
C PRO A 8 6.96 -7.54 -4.43
N VAL A 9 6.59 -6.26 -4.48
CA VAL A 9 6.46 -5.42 -3.28
C VAL A 9 5.35 -5.95 -2.37
N TYR A 10 4.21 -6.33 -2.95
CA TYR A 10 3.12 -6.97 -2.21
C TYR A 10 3.56 -8.30 -1.60
N ALA A 11 4.23 -9.14 -2.39
CA ALA A 11 4.72 -10.43 -1.94
C ALA A 11 5.78 -10.30 -0.83
N ALA A 12 6.70 -9.33 -0.93
CA ALA A 12 7.67 -9.04 0.11
C ALA A 12 7.00 -8.65 1.44
N CYS A 13 5.98 -7.79 1.38
CA CYS A 13 5.23 -7.40 2.57
C CYS A 13 4.43 -8.57 3.18
N ILE A 14 3.88 -9.45 2.36
CA ILE A 14 3.26 -10.70 2.85
C ILE A 14 4.31 -11.60 3.52
N GLY A 15 5.50 -11.74 2.92
CA GLY A 15 6.61 -12.48 3.52
C GLY A 15 7.02 -11.93 4.88
N LEU A 16 7.19 -10.61 4.98
CA LEU A 16 7.48 -9.93 6.25
C LEU A 16 6.36 -10.11 7.29
N TYR A 17 5.11 -10.04 6.86
CA TYR A 17 3.97 -10.30 7.74
C TYR A 17 3.98 -11.74 8.29
N LEU A 18 4.24 -12.73 7.45
CA LEU A 18 4.37 -14.11 7.88
C LEU A 18 5.53 -14.29 8.86
N PHE A 19 6.64 -13.62 8.61
CA PHE A 19 7.83 -13.66 9.46
C PHE A 19 7.57 -13.02 10.83
N LEU A 20 7.06 -11.78 10.86
CA LEU A 20 6.92 -10.98 12.08
C LEU A 20 5.69 -11.36 12.91
N GLU A 21 4.53 -11.52 12.25
CA GLU A 21 3.26 -11.71 12.95
C GLU A 21 2.90 -13.18 13.14
N LYS A 22 3.12 -14.01 12.10
CA LYS A 22 2.78 -15.43 12.15
C LYS A 22 3.92 -16.30 12.67
N ARG A 23 5.12 -15.72 12.89
CA ARG A 23 6.34 -16.42 13.32
C ARG A 23 6.72 -17.61 12.42
N GLN A 24 6.30 -17.56 11.17
CA GLN A 24 6.68 -18.52 10.15
C GLN A 24 8.01 -18.10 9.50
N TYR A 25 9.08 -18.16 10.28
CA TYR A 25 10.38 -17.58 9.91
C TYR A 25 10.94 -18.14 8.60
N LEU A 26 10.82 -19.44 8.37
CA LEU A 26 11.34 -20.08 7.16
C LEU A 26 10.56 -19.63 5.92
N TRP A 27 9.25 -19.81 5.94
CA TRP A 27 8.39 -19.45 4.80
C TRP A 27 8.31 -17.94 4.57
N GLY A 28 8.19 -17.17 5.64
CA GLY A 28 8.18 -15.71 5.54
C GLY A 28 9.49 -15.16 5.01
N GLY A 29 10.62 -15.66 5.50
CA GLY A 29 11.95 -15.31 5.01
C GLY A 29 12.18 -15.71 3.56
N ALA A 30 11.79 -16.91 3.17
CA ALA A 30 11.91 -17.40 1.78
C ALA A 30 11.09 -16.53 0.81
N VAL A 31 9.82 -16.24 1.14
CA VAL A 31 8.97 -15.39 0.31
C VAL A 31 9.55 -13.98 0.20
N PHE A 32 10.02 -13.41 1.30
CA PHE A 32 10.61 -12.08 1.32
C PHE A 32 11.86 -12.00 0.44
N LEU A 33 12.83 -12.91 0.66
CA LEU A 33 14.07 -12.93 -0.11
C LEU A 33 13.83 -13.17 -1.61
N PHE A 34 12.97 -14.13 -1.94
CA PHE A 34 12.61 -14.39 -3.34
C PHE A 34 11.97 -13.16 -4.00
N SER A 35 11.09 -12.46 -3.28
CA SER A 35 10.44 -11.25 -3.79
C SER A 35 11.44 -10.12 -4.01
N CYS A 36 12.40 -9.93 -3.10
CA CYS A 36 13.46 -8.93 -3.25
C CYS A 36 14.38 -9.25 -4.43
N LEU A 37 14.82 -10.51 -4.56
CA LEU A 37 15.63 -10.96 -5.70
C LEU A 37 14.91 -10.78 -7.04
N TYR A 38 13.63 -11.14 -7.07
CA TYR A 38 12.81 -10.94 -8.25
C TYR A 38 12.64 -9.45 -8.59
N PHE A 39 12.37 -8.60 -7.60
CA PHE A 39 12.23 -7.16 -7.80
C PHE A 39 13.50 -6.54 -8.38
N THR A 40 14.66 -6.82 -7.78
CA THR A 40 15.94 -6.29 -8.27
C THR A 40 16.28 -6.77 -9.68
N SER A 41 15.98 -8.05 -9.98
CA SER A 41 16.17 -8.61 -11.32
C SER A 41 15.23 -7.98 -12.34
N ALA A 42 13.96 -7.73 -11.96
CA ALA A 42 12.97 -7.11 -12.83
C ALA A 42 13.32 -5.63 -13.13
N VAL A 43 13.73 -4.87 -12.11
CA VAL A 43 14.17 -3.48 -12.29
C VAL A 43 15.41 -3.45 -13.20
N TRP A 44 16.41 -4.28 -12.92
CA TRP A 44 17.62 -4.37 -13.76
C TRP A 44 17.29 -4.69 -15.21
N PHE A 45 16.39 -5.64 -15.44
CA PHE A 45 15.98 -6.04 -16.79
C PHE A 45 15.25 -4.89 -17.51
N LEU A 46 14.34 -4.19 -16.82
CA LEU A 46 13.60 -3.06 -17.38
C LEU A 46 14.52 -1.87 -17.71
N ASP A 47 15.52 -1.63 -16.89
CA ASP A 47 16.50 -0.55 -17.13
C ASP A 47 17.40 -0.84 -18.34
N HIS A 48 17.69 -2.14 -18.62
CA HIS A 48 18.59 -2.50 -19.72
C HIS A 48 17.87 -2.79 -21.05
N PHE A 49 16.64 -3.29 -20.99
CA PHE A 49 15.91 -3.77 -22.17
C PHE A 49 14.54 -3.09 -22.36
N GLY A 50 14.14 -2.20 -21.46
CA GLY A 50 12.86 -1.51 -21.49
C GLY A 50 12.99 0.00 -21.31
N ASP A 51 11.85 0.67 -21.16
CA ASP A 51 11.76 2.12 -21.04
C ASP A 51 11.93 2.64 -19.58
N GLY A 52 12.47 1.83 -18.67
CA GLY A 52 12.73 2.23 -17.26
C GLY A 52 11.48 2.66 -16.48
N ALA A 53 10.35 2.07 -16.74
CA ALA A 53 9.02 2.62 -16.51
C ALA A 53 8.63 2.94 -15.06
N MET A 54 9.28 2.34 -14.04
CA MET A 54 8.81 2.50 -12.65
C MET A 54 9.39 3.70 -11.91
N ILE A 55 10.61 4.07 -12.22
CA ILE A 55 11.36 5.10 -11.46
C ILE A 55 10.70 6.46 -11.59
N ASN A 56 10.21 6.81 -12.78
CA ASN A 56 9.56 8.09 -13.08
C ASN A 56 8.28 8.35 -12.25
N ARG A 57 7.71 7.34 -11.63
CA ARG A 57 6.55 7.49 -10.76
C ARG A 57 6.89 8.10 -9.39
N PHE A 58 8.17 8.16 -9.06
CA PHE A 58 8.70 8.62 -7.77
C PHE A 58 9.66 9.81 -7.91
N ASP A 59 9.67 10.49 -9.06
CA ASP A 59 10.60 11.59 -9.36
C ASP A 59 10.61 12.69 -8.29
N SER A 60 9.44 12.99 -7.70
CA SER A 60 9.38 13.98 -6.60
C SER A 60 10.20 13.60 -5.36
N TYR A 61 10.57 12.34 -5.21
CA TYR A 61 11.34 11.86 -4.06
C TYR A 61 12.80 11.57 -4.41
N ILE A 62 13.16 11.64 -5.69
CA ILE A 62 14.50 11.35 -6.18
C ILE A 62 15.23 12.68 -6.32
N SER A 63 16.02 13.03 -5.33
CA SER A 63 16.85 14.25 -5.32
C SER A 63 18.14 14.10 -6.13
N ASP A 64 18.58 12.87 -6.40
CA ASP A 64 19.81 12.56 -7.12
C ASP A 64 19.55 11.33 -8.01
N GLU A 65 19.52 11.57 -9.33
CA GLU A 65 19.25 10.54 -10.34
C GLU A 65 20.30 9.40 -10.33
N SER A 66 21.53 9.68 -9.86
CA SER A 66 22.60 8.69 -9.82
C SER A 66 22.31 7.52 -8.87
N TYR A 67 21.45 7.72 -7.87
CA TYR A 67 21.08 6.70 -6.86
C TYR A 67 19.71 6.07 -7.07
N GLY A 68 18.91 6.51 -8.06
CA GLY A 68 17.62 5.93 -8.39
C GLY A 68 16.69 5.74 -7.18
N LEU A 69 16.12 4.55 -7.02
CA LEU A 69 15.21 4.23 -5.90
C LEU A 69 15.85 4.36 -4.51
N LEU A 70 17.18 4.24 -4.37
CA LEU A 70 17.84 4.45 -3.09
C LEU A 70 17.77 5.90 -2.63
N SER A 71 17.75 6.86 -3.57
CA SER A 71 17.52 8.28 -3.25
C SER A 71 16.15 8.51 -2.62
N MET A 72 15.10 7.79 -3.06
CA MET A 72 13.77 7.85 -2.47
C MET A 72 13.80 7.43 -0.98
N PHE A 73 14.47 6.32 -0.64
CA PHE A 73 14.59 5.91 0.76
C PHE A 73 15.38 6.92 1.60
N LYS A 74 16.41 7.52 1.04
CA LYS A 74 17.16 8.62 1.68
C LYS A 74 16.24 9.81 1.97
N THR A 75 15.43 10.23 1.01
CA THR A 75 14.46 11.33 1.17
C THR A 75 13.43 11.03 2.27
N ILE A 76 12.91 9.80 2.34
CA ILE A 76 11.98 9.38 3.39
C ILE A 76 12.61 9.54 4.80
N LEU A 77 13.89 9.22 4.94
CA LEU A 77 14.58 9.27 6.23
C LEU A 77 15.04 10.68 6.61
N VAL A 78 15.47 11.47 5.63
CA VAL A 78 16.06 12.80 5.85
C VAL A 78 15.00 13.88 5.95
N ASP A 79 13.95 13.80 5.14
CA ASP A 79 12.88 14.80 5.12
C ASP A 79 11.47 14.15 5.12
N PRO A 80 11.07 13.57 6.26
CA PRO A 80 9.75 12.96 6.40
C PRO A 80 8.61 13.98 6.28
N ALA A 81 8.86 15.26 6.59
CA ALA A 81 7.84 16.32 6.47
C ALA A 81 7.50 16.58 5.00
N TYR A 82 8.50 16.63 4.13
CA TYR A 82 8.31 16.73 2.69
C TYR A 82 7.51 15.54 2.15
N VAL A 83 7.90 14.32 2.54
CA VAL A 83 7.18 13.10 2.13
C VAL A 83 5.71 13.15 2.56
N LEU A 84 5.42 13.56 3.79
CA LEU A 84 4.05 13.72 4.27
C LEU A 84 3.28 14.77 3.47
N ALA A 85 3.89 15.90 3.13
CA ALA A 85 3.26 16.92 2.31
C ALA A 85 2.90 16.39 0.91
N GLN A 86 3.75 15.56 0.30
CA GLN A 86 3.50 14.92 -0.99
C GLN A 86 2.40 13.83 -0.93
N ILE A 87 2.27 13.15 0.21
CA ILE A 87 1.23 12.14 0.43
C ILE A 87 -0.12 12.77 0.77
N LEU A 88 -0.14 13.92 1.46
CA LEU A 88 -1.36 14.57 1.94
C LEU A 88 -1.91 15.62 0.95
N THR A 89 -1.82 15.36 -0.34
CA THR A 89 -2.51 16.19 -1.35
C THR A 89 -4.02 15.91 -1.33
N PRO A 90 -4.88 16.86 -1.73
CA PRO A 90 -6.34 16.70 -1.70
C PRO A 90 -6.82 15.42 -2.42
N ASP A 91 -6.26 15.14 -3.60
CA ASP A 91 -6.63 13.95 -4.39
C ASP A 91 -6.27 12.64 -3.67
N LYS A 92 -5.09 12.60 -3.03
CA LYS A 92 -4.63 11.42 -2.29
C LYS A 92 -5.38 11.25 -0.96
N ILE A 93 -5.78 12.34 -0.32
CA ILE A 93 -6.66 12.28 0.86
C ILE A 93 -8.02 11.72 0.47
N LEU A 94 -8.60 12.19 -0.64
CA LEU A 94 -9.86 11.64 -1.14
C LEU A 94 -9.73 10.14 -1.43
N PHE A 95 -8.67 9.74 -2.13
CA PHE A 95 -8.37 8.34 -2.41
C PHE A 95 -8.22 7.51 -1.12
N LEU A 96 -7.50 8.01 -0.13
CA LEU A 96 -7.33 7.35 1.17
C LEU A 96 -8.70 7.14 1.85
N LEU A 97 -9.58 8.14 1.82
CA LEU A 97 -10.94 8.02 2.33
C LEU A 97 -11.75 6.99 1.54
N GLN A 98 -11.67 7.00 0.22
CA GLN A 98 -12.35 6.03 -0.64
C GLN A 98 -11.94 4.58 -0.36
N MET A 99 -10.66 4.35 -0.02
CA MET A 99 -10.15 3.00 0.27
C MET A 99 -10.43 2.54 1.71
N LEU A 100 -10.41 3.45 2.68
CA LEU A 100 -10.52 3.10 4.10
C LEU A 100 -11.94 3.23 4.66
N LEU A 101 -12.73 4.17 4.16
CA LEU A 101 -14.08 4.41 4.66
C LEU A 101 -15.00 3.19 4.52
N PRO A 102 -15.04 2.48 3.37
CA PRO A 102 -15.84 1.27 3.23
C PRO A 102 -15.46 0.16 4.22
N LEU A 103 -14.19 0.15 4.63
CA LEU A 103 -13.64 -0.80 5.60
C LEU A 103 -13.76 -0.31 7.06
N GLY A 104 -14.47 0.81 7.30
CA GLY A 104 -14.66 1.38 8.63
C GLY A 104 -13.34 1.71 9.35
N PHE A 105 -12.29 2.06 8.61
CA PHE A 105 -10.94 2.30 9.12
C PHE A 105 -10.31 1.13 9.90
N LEU A 106 -10.91 -0.06 9.83
CA LEU A 106 -10.38 -1.26 10.51
C LEU A 106 -8.93 -1.59 10.15
N PRO A 107 -8.45 -1.39 8.90
CA PRO A 107 -7.03 -1.63 8.59
C PRO A 107 -6.06 -0.85 9.48
N LEU A 108 -6.44 0.35 9.93
CA LEU A 108 -5.61 1.21 10.78
C LEU A 108 -5.69 0.87 12.27
N MET A 109 -6.65 0.02 12.68
CA MET A 109 -6.86 -0.34 14.08
C MET A 109 -5.98 -1.52 14.54
N SER A 110 -4.80 -1.67 13.95
CA SER A 110 -3.86 -2.72 14.34
C SER A 110 -3.13 -2.39 15.63
N LEU A 111 -3.20 -3.31 16.61
CA LEU A 111 -2.45 -3.22 17.86
C LEU A 111 -1.04 -3.82 17.77
N ARG A 112 -0.73 -4.52 16.68
CA ARG A 112 0.53 -5.23 16.48
C ARG A 112 1.29 -4.67 15.31
N LEU A 113 2.56 -4.32 15.54
CA LEU A 113 3.43 -3.71 14.52
C LEU A 113 3.61 -4.58 13.27
N GLY A 114 3.67 -5.91 13.44
CA GLY A 114 3.82 -6.84 12.31
C GLY A 114 2.70 -6.74 11.26
N LYS A 115 1.50 -6.29 11.65
CA LYS A 115 0.39 -6.09 10.72
C LYS A 115 0.51 -4.82 9.89
N TRP A 116 1.18 -3.78 10.42
CA TRP A 116 1.38 -2.51 9.71
C TRP A 116 2.21 -2.69 8.43
N VAL A 117 3.00 -3.77 8.36
CA VAL A 117 3.76 -4.13 7.16
C VAL A 117 2.85 -4.30 5.93
N LEU A 118 1.61 -4.76 6.12
CA LEU A 118 0.63 -4.93 5.04
C LEU A 118 0.09 -3.59 4.49
N LEU A 119 0.30 -2.48 5.20
CA LEU A 119 -0.03 -1.13 4.72
C LEU A 119 1.08 -0.52 3.86
N ILE A 120 2.30 -1.04 3.95
CA ILE A 120 3.45 -0.50 3.22
C ILE A 120 3.19 -0.39 1.71
N PRO A 121 2.67 -1.43 1.01
CA PRO A 121 2.40 -1.30 -0.42
C PRO A 121 1.37 -0.21 -0.74
N PHE A 122 0.35 -0.04 0.09
CA PHE A 122 -0.64 1.02 -0.08
C PHE A 122 0.00 2.41 0.00
N VAL A 123 0.92 2.62 0.95
CA VAL A 123 1.64 3.88 1.06
C VAL A 123 2.63 4.05 -0.09
N LEU A 124 3.52 3.08 -0.31
CA LEU A 124 4.60 3.19 -1.30
C LEU A 124 4.07 3.26 -2.73
N ILE A 125 3.18 2.34 -3.12
CA ILE A 125 2.76 2.21 -4.53
C ILE A 125 1.66 3.22 -4.86
N ASN A 126 0.70 3.44 -3.94
CA ASN A 126 -0.44 4.29 -4.25
C ASN A 126 -0.25 5.73 -3.78
N LEU A 127 0.09 5.96 -2.51
CA LEU A 127 0.13 7.31 -1.95
C LEU A 127 1.40 8.09 -2.32
N MET A 128 2.56 7.42 -2.40
CA MET A 128 3.81 8.09 -2.78
C MET A 128 3.95 8.29 -4.30
N SER A 129 3.19 7.59 -5.11
CA SER A 129 3.29 7.73 -6.57
C SER A 129 2.82 9.11 -7.06
N ASN A 130 3.55 9.65 -8.04
CA ASN A 130 3.16 10.83 -8.81
C ASN A 130 2.17 10.49 -9.93
N TYR A 131 2.01 9.20 -10.25
CA TYR A 131 1.13 8.74 -11.32
C TYR A 131 -0.31 8.70 -10.83
N LYS A 132 -1.12 9.66 -11.27
CA LYS A 132 -2.50 9.88 -10.80
C LYS A 132 -3.42 8.66 -10.86
N TYR A 133 -3.19 7.74 -11.79
CA TYR A 133 -3.98 6.51 -11.89
C TYR A 133 -3.70 5.49 -10.77
N GLN A 134 -2.57 5.61 -10.07
CA GLN A 134 -2.25 4.75 -8.92
C GLN A 134 -3.01 5.13 -7.64
N HIS A 135 -3.46 6.37 -7.53
CA HIS A 135 -4.34 6.82 -6.44
C HIS A 135 -5.76 7.16 -6.93
N SER A 136 -6.30 6.29 -7.78
CA SER A 136 -7.67 6.37 -8.27
C SER A 136 -8.33 4.99 -8.20
N ILE A 137 -9.52 4.91 -7.58
CA ILE A 137 -10.27 3.64 -7.41
C ILE A 137 -10.79 3.06 -8.72
N PHE A 138 -10.81 3.86 -9.80
CA PHE A 138 -11.31 3.43 -11.12
C PHE A 138 -10.29 2.61 -11.90
N PHE A 139 -9.07 2.49 -11.41
CA PHE A 139 -7.99 1.81 -12.12
C PHE A 139 -7.46 0.59 -11.35
N GLN A 140 -6.98 -0.37 -12.12
CA GLN A 140 -6.47 -1.65 -11.64
C GLN A 140 -5.26 -1.58 -10.68
N TYR A 141 -4.63 -0.40 -10.57
CA TYR A 141 -3.44 -0.20 -9.71
C TYR A 141 -3.74 -0.30 -8.22
N THR A 142 -5.02 -0.28 -7.83
CA THR A 142 -5.47 -0.36 -6.44
C THR A 142 -5.79 -1.77 -5.97
N TYR A 143 -5.86 -2.76 -6.88
CA TYR A 143 -6.35 -4.11 -6.54
C TYR A 143 -5.47 -4.82 -5.52
N GLY A 144 -4.13 -4.75 -5.66
CA GLY A 144 -3.21 -5.35 -4.70
C GLY A 144 -3.33 -4.73 -3.31
N SER A 145 -3.31 -3.41 -3.24
CA SER A 145 -3.48 -2.68 -1.98
C SER A 145 -4.86 -2.91 -1.37
N GLY A 146 -5.93 -2.89 -2.19
CA GLY A 146 -7.29 -3.18 -1.76
C GLY A 146 -7.41 -4.56 -1.13
N ALA A 147 -6.81 -5.60 -1.75
CA ALA A 147 -6.80 -6.95 -1.21
C ALA A 147 -6.11 -7.03 0.17
N LEU A 148 -4.95 -6.36 0.33
CA LEU A 148 -4.24 -6.33 1.62
C LEU A 148 -4.99 -5.54 2.68
N LEU A 149 -5.59 -4.40 2.33
CA LEU A 149 -6.43 -3.61 3.24
C LEU A 149 -7.64 -4.41 3.70
N PHE A 150 -8.30 -5.12 2.78
CA PHE A 150 -9.44 -5.96 3.11
C PHE A 150 -9.04 -7.12 4.04
N TYR A 151 -7.94 -7.82 3.71
CA TYR A 151 -7.40 -8.86 4.57
C TYR A 151 -7.06 -8.34 5.98
N LEU A 152 -6.42 -7.18 6.06
CA LEU A 152 -6.05 -6.55 7.32
C LEU A 152 -7.29 -6.13 8.12
N ALA A 153 -8.33 -5.62 7.45
CA ALA A 153 -9.62 -5.31 8.08
C ALA A 153 -10.23 -6.57 8.71
N MET A 154 -10.25 -7.71 7.99
CA MET A 154 -10.77 -8.98 8.51
C MET A 154 -9.98 -9.48 9.73
N VAL A 155 -8.63 -9.42 9.66
CA VAL A 155 -7.78 -9.87 10.77
C VAL A 155 -7.98 -8.97 11.99
N ASN A 156 -8.05 -7.65 11.80
CA ASN A 156 -8.27 -6.73 12.89
C ASN A 156 -9.69 -6.84 13.46
N PHE A 157 -10.69 -7.04 12.61
CA PHE A 157 -12.06 -7.30 13.04
C PHE A 157 -12.12 -8.48 14.01
N ARG A 158 -11.41 -9.57 13.72
CA ARG A 158 -11.33 -10.73 14.58
C ARG A 158 -10.55 -10.47 15.89
N ASP A 159 -9.45 -9.73 15.80
CA ASP A 159 -8.51 -9.58 16.92
C ASP A 159 -8.88 -8.41 17.86
N LEU A 160 -9.71 -7.48 17.40
CA LEU A 160 -10.26 -6.43 18.24
C LEU A 160 -11.30 -7.04 19.17
N LYS A 161 -11.05 -6.97 20.49
CA LYS A 161 -11.98 -7.40 21.54
C LYS A 161 -13.15 -6.41 21.75
N LEU A 162 -13.54 -5.70 20.70
CA LEU A 162 -14.68 -4.81 20.74
C LEU A 162 -15.98 -5.63 20.59
N PRO A 163 -17.09 -5.18 21.20
CA PRO A 163 -18.39 -5.79 20.95
C PRO A 163 -18.65 -5.84 19.44
N ILE A 164 -19.03 -7.01 18.94
CA ILE A 164 -19.28 -7.24 17.50
C ILE A 164 -20.23 -6.20 16.90
N PHE A 165 -21.17 -5.72 17.69
CA PHE A 165 -22.11 -4.69 17.29
C PHE A 165 -21.42 -3.35 16.94
N ARG A 166 -20.39 -2.96 17.68
CA ARG A 166 -19.62 -1.72 17.37
C ARG A 166 -18.82 -1.85 16.08
N GLN A 167 -18.24 -3.02 15.85
CA GLN A 167 -17.46 -3.30 14.64
C GLN A 167 -18.37 -3.30 13.41
N LEU A 168 -19.49 -4.01 13.49
CA LEU A 168 -20.48 -4.04 12.40
C LEU A 168 -21.06 -2.65 12.13
N ARG A 169 -21.40 -1.90 13.18
CA ARG A 169 -21.89 -0.53 13.02
C ARG A 169 -20.89 0.37 12.29
N SER A 170 -19.59 0.28 12.62
CA SER A 170 -18.55 1.05 11.94
C SER A 170 -18.47 0.70 10.45
N LEU A 171 -18.51 -0.59 10.12
CA LEU A 171 -18.52 -1.06 8.72
C LEU A 171 -19.76 -0.59 7.96
N PHE A 172 -20.93 -0.75 8.54
CA PHE A 172 -22.19 -0.33 7.89
C PHE A 172 -22.25 1.19 7.69
N LEU A 173 -21.84 1.98 8.67
CA LEU A 173 -21.79 3.43 8.54
C LEU A 173 -20.75 3.87 7.50
N GLY A 174 -19.57 3.27 7.51
CA GLY A 174 -18.52 3.58 6.54
C GLY A 174 -18.93 3.22 5.11
N SER A 175 -19.45 2.01 4.92
CA SER A 175 -19.94 1.55 3.61
C SER A 175 -21.14 2.37 3.11
N GLY A 176 -22.08 2.68 4.00
CA GLY A 176 -23.26 3.49 3.66
C GLY A 176 -22.88 4.91 3.26
N LEU A 177 -21.97 5.55 4.00
CA LEU A 177 -21.43 6.86 3.67
C LEU A 177 -20.70 6.85 2.32
N PHE A 178 -19.85 5.84 2.09
CA PHE A 178 -19.16 5.72 0.82
C PHE A 178 -20.13 5.58 -0.36
N CYS A 179 -21.14 4.70 -0.23
CA CYS A 179 -22.16 4.53 -1.28
C CYS A 179 -22.95 5.81 -1.53
N ALA A 180 -23.33 6.53 -0.47
CA ALA A 180 -24.08 7.78 -0.59
C ALA A 180 -23.25 8.86 -1.32
N VAL A 181 -21.97 9.02 -0.93
CA VAL A 181 -21.07 9.97 -1.57
C VAL A 181 -20.78 9.58 -3.02
N ALA A 182 -20.51 8.31 -3.28
CA ALA A 182 -20.28 7.82 -4.64
C ALA A 182 -21.50 8.08 -5.54
N LEU A 183 -22.72 7.86 -5.03
CA LEU A 183 -23.96 8.08 -5.78
C LEU A 183 -24.18 9.57 -6.10
N VAL A 184 -23.85 10.47 -5.16
CA VAL A 184 -23.92 11.92 -5.38
C VAL A 184 -22.90 12.42 -6.41
N LEU A 185 -21.71 11.80 -6.45
CA LEU A 185 -20.66 12.21 -7.38
C LEU A 185 -20.82 11.63 -8.80
N THR A 186 -21.67 10.62 -8.97
CA THR A 186 -21.93 9.96 -10.27
C THR A 186 -23.22 10.43 -10.95
N VAL A 187 -24.05 11.23 -10.27
CA VAL A 187 -25.25 11.90 -10.79
C VAL A 187 -24.91 13.33 -11.12
#